data_6f0e354584f64d6d190f29aca9cc7e0c
#
_entry.id   6f0e354584f64d6d190f29aca9cc7e0c
#
_cell.length_a   1.000
_cell.length_b   1.000
_cell.length_c   1.000
_cell.angle_alpha   90.00
_cell.angle_beta   90.00
_cell.angle_gamma   90.00
#
_symmetry.space_group_name_H-M   'P 1'
#
loop_
_entity.id
_entity.type
_entity.pdbx_description
1 polymer ?
#
loop_
_entity_poly.entity_id
_entity_poly.type
_entity_poly.pdbx_seq_one_letter_code
_entity_poly.pdbx_strand_id
1 'polypeptide(L)'
;MTMLFSVQASAELTAIANHDHISIDFFYHGSNVSVRGVSDPDADLIIKITSPEEHQALRQKGKVAGLLWMNVGTINFEHVPSLYFLASTKKVDDILSKDEMAKDVVGYEALEKHVELKPVKDEEEKAIWFGEFVKYKEHSKLYSVASGNITFTRQDGKQNYYTLFEWPYQAIPGVYTVTVYAVKNKKIVEQAESKVQVEQAGIVKRLAGMAKNNAAVYGILSIMAALGAGFGVGLIFRKGGGAH
;
A
#
# COMPACT_ATOMS: atom_id res chain seq x y z
N MET A 1 -2.06 50.76 28.50
CA MET A 1 -2.92 49.82 27.75
C MET A 1 -2.01 48.70 27.25
N THR A 2 -1.86 47.63 28.05
CA THR A 2 -0.93 46.53 27.80
C THR A 2 -1.65 45.52 26.92
N MET A 3 -1.23 45.38 25.64
CA MET A 3 -1.72 44.34 24.76
C MET A 3 -1.07 43.03 25.19
N LEU A 4 -1.86 42.11 25.75
CA LEU A 4 -1.52 40.72 25.95
C LEU A 4 -1.60 40.02 24.58
N PHE A 5 -0.46 39.77 23.98
CA PHE A 5 -0.37 38.81 22.89
C PHE A 5 -0.52 37.41 23.49
N SER A 6 -1.69 36.80 23.30
CA SER A 6 -1.86 35.37 23.55
C SER A 6 -1.07 34.59 22.50
N VAL A 7 0.06 34.04 22.90
CA VAL A 7 0.75 33.00 22.11
C VAL A 7 -0.16 31.79 22.11
N GLN A 8 -0.87 31.54 21.01
CA GLN A 8 -1.54 30.27 20.80
C GLN A 8 -0.44 29.23 20.63
N ALA A 9 -0.30 28.36 21.62
CA ALA A 9 0.53 27.18 21.51
C ALA A 9 -0.14 26.26 20.45
N SER A 10 0.41 26.23 19.25
CA SER A 10 0.05 25.24 18.22
C SER A 10 0.41 23.85 18.78
N ALA A 11 -0.51 22.89 18.69
CA ALA A 11 -0.19 21.53 19.06
C ALA A 11 0.73 20.94 17.99
N GLU A 12 1.91 20.48 18.36
CA GLU A 12 2.86 19.81 17.47
C GLU A 12 2.21 18.57 16.86
N LEU A 13 2.31 18.43 15.54
CA LEU A 13 1.77 17.28 14.80
C LEU A 13 2.55 16.01 15.17
N THR A 14 1.84 14.97 15.56
CA THR A 14 2.45 13.68 15.84
C THR A 14 1.80 12.57 14.99
N ALA A 15 2.59 11.55 14.61
CA ALA A 15 2.12 10.39 13.85
C ALA A 15 2.62 9.11 14.54
N ILE A 16 1.70 8.24 14.93
CA ILE A 16 1.99 6.96 15.57
C ILE A 16 1.15 5.88 14.88
N ALA A 17 1.82 4.90 14.26
CA ALA A 17 1.17 3.68 13.79
C ALA A 17 1.07 2.68 14.97
N ASN A 18 -0.06 1.97 15.10
CA ASN A 18 -0.24 0.97 16.17
C ASN A 18 0.63 -0.28 16.00
N HIS A 19 1.01 -0.59 14.76
CA HIS A 19 1.92 -1.67 14.43
C HIS A 19 3.15 -1.06 13.76
N ASP A 20 4.26 -1.04 14.46
CA ASP A 20 5.58 -0.76 13.91
C ASP A 20 6.12 -1.98 13.14
N HIS A 21 5.55 -3.17 13.42
CA HIS A 21 5.96 -4.45 12.85
C HIS A 21 4.78 -5.35 12.51
N ILE A 22 4.68 -5.80 11.24
CA ILE A 22 3.70 -6.77 10.75
C ILE A 22 4.45 -8.04 10.32
N SER A 23 4.11 -9.17 10.93
CA SER A 23 4.71 -10.47 10.60
C SER A 23 3.82 -11.25 9.65
N ILE A 24 4.33 -11.56 8.46
CA ILE A 24 3.68 -12.43 7.47
C ILE A 24 4.13 -13.87 7.72
N ASP A 25 3.27 -14.67 8.33
CA ASP A 25 3.47 -16.09 8.50
C ASP A 25 2.59 -16.92 7.54
N PHE A 26 2.58 -18.24 7.71
CA PHE A 26 1.80 -19.13 6.86
C PHE A 26 0.28 -18.93 6.96
N PHE A 27 -0.20 -18.42 8.08
CA PHE A 27 -1.64 -18.19 8.36
C PHE A 27 -2.03 -16.71 8.24
N TYR A 28 -1.17 -15.87 7.68
CA TYR A 28 -1.45 -14.45 7.53
C TYR A 28 -2.55 -14.20 6.50
N HIS A 29 -3.63 -13.53 6.91
CA HIS A 29 -4.79 -13.19 6.08
C HIS A 29 -5.02 -11.68 5.92
N GLY A 30 -4.08 -10.87 6.34
CA GLY A 30 -4.17 -9.42 6.44
C GLY A 30 -4.13 -8.93 7.88
N SER A 31 -4.01 -7.63 8.06
CA SER A 31 -3.96 -6.96 9.35
C SER A 31 -4.68 -5.61 9.28
N ASN A 32 -4.76 -4.91 10.40
CA ASN A 32 -5.25 -3.54 10.45
C ASN A 32 -4.16 -2.62 11.00
N VAL A 33 -3.86 -1.56 10.27
CA VAL A 33 -2.94 -0.52 10.73
C VAL A 33 -3.75 0.71 11.10
N SER A 34 -3.75 1.08 12.38
CA SER A 34 -4.30 2.36 12.81
C SER A 34 -3.20 3.40 12.92
N VAL A 35 -3.52 4.60 12.43
CA VAL A 35 -2.67 5.78 12.57
C VAL A 35 -3.37 6.75 13.51
N ARG A 36 -2.66 7.21 14.53
CA ARG A 36 -3.16 8.14 15.54
C ARG A 36 -2.12 9.19 15.88
N GLY A 37 -2.58 10.29 16.42
CA GLY A 37 -1.70 11.36 16.89
C GLY A 37 -2.47 12.57 17.35
N VAL A 38 -1.74 13.65 17.52
CA VAL A 38 -2.27 14.96 17.91
C VAL A 38 -2.03 15.92 16.75
N SER A 39 -2.97 16.82 16.51
CA SER A 39 -2.87 17.88 15.52
C SER A 39 -3.47 19.19 16.05
N ASP A 40 -3.20 20.25 15.33
CA ASP A 40 -3.89 21.52 15.54
C ASP A 40 -5.39 21.38 15.21
N PRO A 41 -6.30 21.88 16.08
CA PRO A 41 -7.76 21.77 15.88
C PRO A 41 -8.29 22.41 14.60
N ASP A 42 -7.57 23.37 14.04
CA ASP A 42 -7.97 24.14 12.85
C ASP A 42 -7.30 23.63 11.56
N ALA A 43 -6.54 22.53 11.64
CA ALA A 43 -5.92 21.93 10.49
C ALA A 43 -6.76 20.77 9.90
N ASP A 44 -6.90 20.76 8.59
CA ASP A 44 -7.29 19.55 7.86
C ASP A 44 -6.11 18.58 7.83
N LEU A 45 -6.38 17.27 7.81
CA LEU A 45 -5.35 16.24 7.80
C LEU A 45 -5.40 15.41 6.53
N ILE A 46 -4.22 15.05 6.06
CA ILE A 46 -4.00 14.02 5.03
C ILE A 46 -3.02 13.00 5.61
N ILE A 47 -3.37 11.72 5.54
CA ILE A 47 -2.55 10.60 5.97
C ILE A 47 -2.24 9.75 4.76
N LYS A 48 -0.96 9.63 4.42
CA LYS A 48 -0.45 8.85 3.29
C LYS A 48 0.39 7.69 3.80
N ILE A 49 0.12 6.47 3.32
CA ILE A 49 0.98 5.30 3.56
C ILE A 49 1.48 4.81 2.21
N THR A 50 2.79 4.71 2.07
CA THR A 50 3.42 4.23 0.84
C THR A 50 4.54 3.22 1.12
N SER A 51 4.70 2.27 0.20
CA SER A 51 5.93 1.51 0.07
C SER A 51 7.05 2.37 -0.54
N PRO A 52 8.31 1.93 -0.52
CA PRO A 52 9.33 2.42 -1.43
C PRO A 52 8.88 2.29 -2.89
N GLU A 53 9.38 3.18 -3.74
CA GLU A 53 9.15 3.10 -5.18
C GLU A 53 9.87 1.90 -5.78
N GLU A 54 9.25 1.28 -6.77
CA GLU A 54 9.79 0.12 -7.45
C GLU A 54 9.42 0.11 -8.95
N HIS A 55 10.00 -0.82 -9.68
CA HIS A 55 9.63 -1.15 -11.04
C HIS A 55 8.53 -2.21 -11.03
N GLN A 56 7.45 -2.00 -11.78
CA GLN A 56 6.39 -2.99 -11.98
C GLN A 56 6.08 -3.16 -13.48
N ALA A 57 5.99 -4.42 -13.91
CA ALA A 57 5.66 -4.77 -15.29
C ALA A 57 4.29 -5.44 -15.37
N LEU A 58 3.37 -4.87 -16.14
CA LEU A 58 2.06 -5.43 -16.42
C LEU A 58 1.99 -5.98 -17.85
N ARG A 59 1.46 -7.20 -17.98
CA ARG A 59 1.25 -7.83 -19.28
C ARG A 59 -0.06 -7.37 -19.89
N GLN A 60 0.03 -6.80 -21.09
CA GLN A 60 -1.12 -6.41 -21.87
C GLN A 60 -1.75 -7.61 -22.55
N LYS A 61 -3.02 -7.90 -22.29
CA LYS A 61 -3.79 -8.91 -23.01
C LYS A 61 -4.49 -8.28 -24.21
N GLY A 62 -4.36 -8.91 -25.36
CA GLY A 62 -5.05 -8.51 -26.57
C GLY A 62 -5.53 -9.71 -27.39
N LYS A 63 -6.48 -9.48 -28.28
CA LYS A 63 -6.95 -10.52 -29.23
C LYS A 63 -6.00 -10.57 -30.42
N VAL A 64 -5.40 -11.73 -30.64
CA VAL A 64 -4.61 -12.03 -31.85
C VAL A 64 -5.51 -12.72 -32.85
N ALA A 65 -5.49 -12.25 -34.10
CA ALA A 65 -6.36 -12.73 -35.20
C ALA A 65 -7.86 -12.71 -34.84
N GLY A 66 -8.30 -11.83 -33.94
CA GLY A 66 -9.70 -11.69 -33.54
C GLY A 66 -10.27 -12.83 -32.66
N LEU A 67 -9.54 -13.91 -32.44
CA LEU A 67 -10.04 -15.16 -31.84
C LEU A 67 -9.38 -15.47 -30.46
N LEU A 68 -8.06 -15.28 -30.33
CA LEU A 68 -7.32 -15.74 -29.15
C LEU A 68 -6.83 -14.59 -28.31
N TRP A 69 -7.14 -14.63 -27.01
CA TRP A 69 -6.56 -13.72 -26.04
C TRP A 69 -5.13 -14.14 -25.71
N MET A 70 -4.16 -13.31 -26.06
CA MET A 70 -2.75 -13.56 -25.83
C MET A 70 -2.09 -12.34 -25.19
N ASN A 71 -0.90 -12.54 -24.65
CA ASN A 71 -0.04 -11.44 -24.24
C ASN A 71 0.51 -10.74 -25.48
N VAL A 72 0.11 -9.50 -25.72
CA VAL A 72 0.50 -8.69 -26.89
C VAL A 72 1.55 -7.64 -26.57
N GLY A 73 1.87 -7.44 -25.28
CA GLY A 73 2.86 -6.47 -24.85
C GLY A 73 3.06 -6.47 -23.34
N THR A 74 4.00 -5.66 -22.91
CA THR A 74 4.28 -5.38 -21.49
C THR A 74 4.41 -3.88 -21.33
N ILE A 75 3.72 -3.31 -20.36
CA ILE A 75 3.86 -1.92 -19.92
C ILE A 75 4.66 -1.92 -18.62
N ASN A 76 5.74 -1.17 -18.61
CA ASN A 76 6.60 -0.99 -17.45
C ASN A 76 6.26 0.33 -16.75
N PHE A 77 6.07 0.25 -15.46
CA PHE A 77 5.81 1.37 -14.55
C PHE A 77 7.05 1.55 -13.70
N GLU A 78 7.71 2.69 -13.83
CA GLU A 78 8.86 3.08 -13.02
C GLU A 78 8.42 4.07 -11.94
N HIS A 79 9.11 4.09 -10.81
CA HIS A 79 8.84 4.97 -9.67
C HIS A 79 7.42 4.84 -9.11
N VAL A 80 6.90 3.63 -9.06
CA VAL A 80 5.56 3.36 -8.59
C VAL A 80 5.59 2.60 -7.25
N PRO A 81 4.86 3.06 -6.22
CA PRO A 81 4.79 2.31 -4.97
C PRO A 81 3.98 1.02 -5.15
N SER A 82 4.39 -0.05 -4.47
CA SER A 82 3.60 -1.30 -4.45
C SER A 82 2.29 -1.15 -3.68
N LEU A 83 2.27 -0.29 -2.66
CA LEU A 83 1.11 0.06 -1.86
C LEU A 83 1.00 1.59 -1.73
N TYR A 84 -0.22 2.11 -1.90
CA TYR A 84 -0.53 3.53 -1.77
C TYR A 84 -1.90 3.72 -1.10
N PHE A 85 -1.89 4.16 0.14
CA PHE A 85 -3.10 4.51 0.88
C PHE A 85 -3.13 5.99 1.19
N LEU A 86 -4.28 6.60 1.00
CA LEU A 86 -4.52 7.99 1.32
C LEU A 86 -5.85 8.13 2.06
N ALA A 87 -5.81 8.71 3.24
CA ALA A 87 -6.99 9.15 3.98
C ALA A 87 -6.94 10.65 4.21
N SER A 88 -8.05 11.32 4.14
CA SER A 88 -8.12 12.78 4.35
C SER A 88 -9.40 13.18 5.09
N THR A 89 -9.38 14.35 5.72
CA THR A 89 -10.55 14.91 6.41
C THR A 89 -11.66 15.29 5.46
N LYS A 90 -11.29 15.83 4.31
CA LYS A 90 -12.16 16.23 3.21
C LYS A 90 -11.53 15.78 1.89
N LYS A 91 -12.19 16.01 0.75
CA LYS A 91 -11.56 15.74 -0.55
C LYS A 91 -10.24 16.51 -0.65
N VAL A 92 -9.20 15.82 -1.12
CA VAL A 92 -7.83 16.37 -1.19
C VAL A 92 -7.80 17.67 -2.00
N ASP A 93 -8.50 17.72 -3.14
CA ASP A 93 -8.60 18.92 -4.01
C ASP A 93 -9.21 20.14 -3.32
N ASP A 94 -10.05 19.92 -2.29
CA ASP A 94 -10.68 21.01 -1.53
C ASP A 94 -9.71 21.62 -0.52
N ILE A 95 -8.81 20.82 0.03
CA ILE A 95 -7.94 21.20 1.16
C ILE A 95 -6.49 21.46 0.77
N LEU A 96 -5.99 20.93 -0.36
CA LEU A 96 -4.60 21.07 -0.80
C LEU A 96 -4.52 21.68 -2.19
N SER A 97 -3.50 22.51 -2.45
CA SER A 97 -3.25 23.06 -3.79
C SER A 97 -2.61 22.02 -4.69
N LYS A 98 -2.79 22.15 -6.02
CA LYS A 98 -2.20 21.22 -7.00
C LYS A 98 -0.67 21.19 -6.97
N ASP A 99 -0.04 22.32 -6.64
CA ASP A 99 1.42 22.40 -6.52
C ASP A 99 1.93 21.60 -5.31
N GLU A 100 1.25 21.71 -4.16
CA GLU A 100 1.57 20.91 -2.97
C GLU A 100 1.28 19.43 -3.20
N MET A 101 0.17 19.10 -3.91
CA MET A 101 -0.14 17.71 -4.29
C MET A 101 0.97 17.12 -5.16
N ALA A 102 1.46 17.86 -6.15
CA ALA A 102 2.52 17.41 -7.05
C ALA A 102 3.85 17.22 -6.31
N LYS A 103 4.21 18.15 -5.43
CA LYS A 103 5.45 18.12 -4.65
C LYS A 103 5.54 16.88 -3.75
N ASP A 104 4.47 16.54 -3.06
CA ASP A 104 4.44 15.45 -2.08
C ASP A 104 3.75 14.18 -2.63
N VAL A 105 3.45 14.14 -3.92
CA VAL A 105 2.78 13.02 -4.61
C VAL A 105 1.52 12.60 -3.87
N VAL A 106 0.60 13.54 -3.66
CA VAL A 106 -0.64 13.34 -2.93
C VAL A 106 -1.81 13.20 -3.91
N GLY A 107 -2.45 12.04 -3.93
CA GLY A 107 -3.56 11.70 -4.83
C GLY A 107 -3.11 11.06 -6.14
N TYR A 108 -4.06 10.42 -6.84
CA TYR A 108 -3.74 9.67 -8.07
C TYR A 108 -3.30 10.56 -9.23
N GLU A 109 -3.82 11.80 -9.34
CA GLU A 109 -3.38 12.76 -10.39
C GLU A 109 -1.90 13.13 -10.23
N ALA A 110 -1.45 13.35 -8.99
CA ALA A 110 -0.04 13.63 -8.70
C ALA A 110 0.83 12.39 -8.92
N LEU A 111 0.35 11.21 -8.53
CA LEU A 111 1.05 9.95 -8.74
C LEU A 111 1.20 9.63 -10.24
N GLU A 112 0.17 9.87 -11.07
CA GLU A 112 0.24 9.70 -12.53
C GLU A 112 1.35 10.53 -13.17
N LYS A 113 1.48 11.79 -12.74
CA LYS A 113 2.52 12.69 -13.24
C LYS A 113 3.92 12.27 -12.80
N HIS A 114 4.04 11.68 -11.62
CA HIS A 114 5.30 11.20 -11.04
C HIS A 114 5.79 9.90 -11.69
N VAL A 115 4.88 8.98 -12.02
CA VAL A 115 5.22 7.65 -12.59
C VAL A 115 5.62 7.77 -14.06
N GLU A 116 6.70 7.08 -14.43
CA GLU A 116 7.08 6.89 -15.84
C GLU A 116 6.50 5.57 -16.38
N LEU A 117 5.87 5.63 -17.54
CA LEU A 117 5.34 4.47 -18.25
C LEU A 117 6.07 4.27 -19.58
N LYS A 118 6.45 3.01 -19.87
CA LYS A 118 7.10 2.63 -21.15
C LYS A 118 6.67 1.21 -21.58
N PRO A 119 6.38 1.00 -22.88
CA PRO A 119 6.24 2.00 -23.93
C PRO A 119 4.86 2.67 -23.90
N VAL A 120 4.80 3.98 -24.08
CA VAL A 120 3.58 4.75 -24.36
C VAL A 120 3.86 5.78 -25.43
N LYS A 121 2.86 6.14 -26.24
CA LYS A 121 3.03 7.05 -27.38
C LYS A 121 2.88 8.51 -26.98
N ASP A 122 1.95 8.77 -26.05
CA ASP A 122 1.56 10.11 -25.63
C ASP A 122 0.97 10.10 -24.23
N GLU A 123 0.64 11.28 -23.70
CA GLU A 123 0.06 11.43 -22.36
C GLU A 123 -1.37 10.85 -22.25
N GLU A 124 -2.12 10.78 -23.36
CA GLU A 124 -3.46 10.17 -23.34
C GLU A 124 -3.36 8.65 -23.15
N GLU A 125 -2.45 8.00 -23.87
CA GLU A 125 -2.17 6.57 -23.69
C GLU A 125 -1.62 6.29 -22.28
N LYS A 126 -0.76 7.18 -21.75
CA LYS A 126 -0.26 7.11 -20.36
C LYS A 126 -1.41 7.14 -19.37
N ALA A 127 -2.32 8.10 -19.49
CA ALA A 127 -3.47 8.25 -18.59
C ALA A 127 -4.37 7.00 -18.59
N ILE A 128 -4.62 6.41 -19.77
CA ILE A 128 -5.40 5.18 -19.93
C ILE A 128 -4.72 4.02 -19.16
N TRP A 129 -3.43 3.78 -19.40
CA TRP A 129 -2.71 2.67 -18.76
C TRP A 129 -2.53 2.88 -17.26
N PHE A 130 -2.29 4.11 -16.83
CA PHE A 130 -2.24 4.43 -15.41
C PHE A 130 -3.59 4.21 -14.73
N GLY A 131 -4.68 4.60 -15.36
CA GLY A 131 -6.04 4.34 -14.87
C GLY A 131 -6.34 2.84 -14.71
N GLU A 132 -5.96 2.00 -15.68
CA GLU A 132 -6.10 0.55 -15.58
C GLU A 132 -5.20 -0.06 -14.49
N PHE A 133 -3.99 0.48 -14.33
CA PHE A 133 -3.09 0.10 -13.24
C PHE A 133 -3.70 0.41 -11.87
N VAL A 134 -4.24 1.62 -11.67
CA VAL A 134 -4.90 2.01 -10.42
C VAL A 134 -6.08 1.10 -10.11
N LYS A 135 -6.96 0.82 -11.09
CA LYS A 135 -8.08 -0.13 -10.92
C LYS A 135 -7.61 -1.52 -10.50
N TYR A 136 -6.54 -2.03 -11.11
CA TYR A 136 -5.94 -3.30 -10.73
C TYR A 136 -5.43 -3.28 -9.28
N LYS A 137 -4.76 -2.22 -8.87
CA LYS A 137 -4.23 -2.03 -7.52
C LYS A 137 -5.36 -1.87 -6.48
N GLU A 138 -6.41 -1.14 -6.79
CA GLU A 138 -7.59 -0.99 -5.94
C GLU A 138 -8.34 -2.33 -5.77
N HIS A 139 -8.53 -3.06 -6.86
CA HIS A 139 -9.12 -4.40 -6.80
C HIS A 139 -8.31 -5.35 -5.92
N SER A 140 -6.99 -5.23 -5.94
CA SER A 140 -6.07 -5.98 -5.08
C SER A 140 -5.94 -5.39 -3.67
N LYS A 141 -6.72 -4.35 -3.32
CA LYS A 141 -6.66 -3.62 -2.05
C LYS A 141 -5.27 -3.05 -1.71
N LEU A 142 -4.42 -2.86 -2.72
CA LEU A 142 -3.08 -2.27 -2.55
C LEU A 142 -3.10 -0.75 -2.66
N TYR A 143 -4.11 -0.18 -3.32
CA TYR A 143 -4.33 1.25 -3.45
C TYR A 143 -5.70 1.62 -2.90
N SER A 144 -5.76 2.77 -2.22
CA SER A 144 -7.01 3.33 -1.71
C SER A 144 -6.87 4.83 -1.47
N VAL A 145 -7.85 5.60 -1.93
CA VAL A 145 -7.99 7.03 -1.62
C VAL A 145 -9.36 7.25 -1.01
N ALA A 146 -9.41 7.65 0.25
CA ALA A 146 -10.63 7.81 1.01
C ALA A 146 -10.72 9.20 1.66
N SER A 147 -11.87 9.83 1.61
CA SER A 147 -12.16 11.12 2.24
C SER A 147 -13.14 10.94 3.41
N GLY A 148 -12.97 11.72 4.48
CA GLY A 148 -13.87 11.69 5.64
C GLY A 148 -13.62 10.50 6.59
N ASN A 149 -12.55 9.73 6.41
CA ASN A 149 -12.25 8.53 7.21
C ASN A 149 -11.36 8.80 8.43
N ILE A 150 -11.08 10.08 8.73
CA ILE A 150 -10.29 10.46 9.92
C ILE A 150 -11.27 10.87 11.02
N THR A 151 -11.23 10.15 12.13
CA THR A 151 -12.03 10.43 13.32
C THR A 151 -11.27 11.37 14.24
N PHE A 152 -11.96 12.34 14.84
CA PHE A 152 -11.40 13.31 15.74
C PHE A 152 -12.04 13.25 17.15
N THR A 153 -11.19 13.47 18.15
CA THR A 153 -11.63 13.75 19.52
C THR A 153 -10.91 14.99 20.01
N ARG A 154 -11.65 16.02 20.42
CA ARG A 154 -11.10 17.27 20.96
C ARG A 154 -11.05 17.18 22.47
N GLN A 155 -9.86 17.39 23.05
CA GLN A 155 -9.65 17.41 24.47
C GLN A 155 -8.51 18.41 24.79
N ASP A 156 -8.72 19.27 25.79
CA ASP A 156 -7.72 20.21 26.30
C ASP A 156 -7.07 21.12 25.23
N GLY A 157 -7.89 21.58 24.27
CA GLY A 157 -7.43 22.46 23.18
C GLY A 157 -6.59 21.75 22.12
N LYS A 158 -6.46 20.42 22.18
CA LYS A 158 -5.79 19.58 21.20
C LYS A 158 -6.81 18.74 20.44
N GLN A 159 -6.50 18.39 19.21
CA GLN A 159 -7.26 17.48 18.38
C GLN A 159 -6.51 16.17 18.27
N ASN A 160 -7.04 15.12 18.92
CA ASN A 160 -6.57 13.78 18.72
C ASN A 160 -7.24 13.22 17.48
N TYR A 161 -6.49 12.62 16.57
CA TYR A 161 -6.99 11.99 15.36
C TYR A 161 -6.73 10.49 15.36
N TYR A 162 -7.59 9.76 14.66
CA TYR A 162 -7.50 8.33 14.48
C TYR A 162 -8.05 7.94 13.11
N THR A 163 -7.36 7.03 12.44
CA THR A 163 -7.85 6.36 11.23
C THR A 163 -7.38 4.92 11.20
N LEU A 164 -8.11 4.06 10.48
CA LEU A 164 -7.83 2.64 10.34
C LEU A 164 -7.67 2.29 8.86
N PHE A 165 -6.60 1.58 8.53
CA PHE A 165 -6.34 1.02 7.20
C PHE A 165 -6.39 -0.50 7.27
N GLU A 166 -7.15 -1.13 6.37
CA GLU A 166 -7.09 -2.57 6.17
C GLU A 166 -5.81 -2.91 5.42
N TRP A 167 -4.90 -3.64 6.10
CA TRP A 167 -3.62 -4.02 5.50
C TRP A 167 -3.79 -5.30 4.69
N PRO A 168 -3.58 -5.27 3.35
CA PRO A 168 -3.84 -6.41 2.50
C PRO A 168 -2.80 -7.52 2.67
N TYR A 169 -3.21 -8.75 2.47
CA TYR A 169 -2.30 -9.90 2.52
C TYR A 169 -1.31 -9.93 1.34
N GLN A 170 -1.60 -9.19 0.26
CA GLN A 170 -0.72 -9.05 -0.91
C GLN A 170 0.41 -8.04 -0.71
N ALA A 171 0.41 -7.28 0.39
CA ALA A 171 1.48 -6.35 0.68
C ALA A 171 2.82 -7.08 0.81
N ILE A 172 3.81 -6.63 0.06
CA ILE A 172 5.14 -7.26 0.04
C ILE A 172 5.93 -6.92 1.30
N PRO A 173 6.87 -7.76 1.75
CA PRO A 173 7.77 -7.40 2.84
C PRO A 173 8.58 -6.16 2.50
N GLY A 174 8.71 -5.25 3.47
CA GLY A 174 9.42 -3.98 3.30
C GLY A 174 9.12 -2.98 4.39
N VAL A 175 9.70 -1.80 4.29
CA VAL A 175 9.45 -0.68 5.20
C VAL A 175 8.50 0.31 4.50
N TYR A 176 7.36 0.52 5.11
CA TYR A 176 6.33 1.45 4.63
C TYR A 176 6.41 2.75 5.43
N THR A 177 6.29 3.86 4.73
CA THR A 177 6.28 5.18 5.36
C THR A 177 4.84 5.66 5.54
N VAL A 178 4.50 6.02 6.77
CA VAL A 178 3.25 6.69 7.13
C VAL A 178 3.57 8.17 7.28
N THR A 179 3.04 9.00 6.42
CA THR A 179 3.22 10.45 6.47
C THR A 179 1.88 11.11 6.78
N VAL A 180 1.88 11.97 7.78
CA VAL A 180 0.71 12.77 8.16
C VAL A 180 1.02 14.22 7.85
N TYR A 181 0.15 14.87 7.10
CA TYR A 181 0.24 16.28 6.74
C TYR A 181 -0.87 17.06 7.45
N ALA A 182 -0.50 18.13 8.15
CA ALA A 182 -1.44 19.13 8.60
C ALA A 182 -1.54 20.23 7.54
N VAL A 183 -2.75 20.53 7.11
CA VAL A 183 -3.03 21.45 6.00
C VAL A 183 -3.84 22.64 6.48
N LYS A 184 -3.38 23.84 6.16
CA LYS A 184 -4.12 25.10 6.35
C LYS A 184 -4.00 25.97 5.11
N ASN A 185 -5.09 26.58 4.71
CA ASN A 185 -5.11 27.50 3.56
C ASN A 185 -4.54 26.87 2.28
N LYS A 186 -4.85 25.59 2.02
CA LYS A 186 -4.38 24.78 0.88
C LYS A 186 -2.85 24.57 0.81
N LYS A 187 -2.15 24.68 1.95
CA LYS A 187 -0.72 24.44 2.06
C LYS A 187 -0.42 23.48 3.21
N ILE A 188 0.58 22.64 3.04
CA ILE A 188 1.12 21.82 4.12
C ILE A 188 1.87 22.74 5.07
N VAL A 189 1.44 22.76 6.34
CA VAL A 189 2.06 23.59 7.38
C VAL A 189 2.93 22.79 8.34
N GLU A 190 2.62 21.49 8.53
CA GLU A 190 3.39 20.56 9.35
C GLU A 190 3.34 19.16 8.72
N GLN A 191 4.37 18.38 8.98
CA GLN A 191 4.48 16.98 8.56
C GLN A 191 5.06 16.15 9.68
N ALA A 192 4.49 14.95 9.90
CA ALA A 192 5.00 13.96 10.84
C ALA A 192 5.08 12.60 10.15
N GLU A 193 6.08 11.81 10.49
CA GLU A 193 6.31 10.50 9.89
C GLU A 193 6.36 9.38 10.94
N SER A 194 5.91 8.22 10.54
CA SER A 194 6.08 6.95 11.25
C SER A 194 6.38 5.85 10.23
N LYS A 195 6.87 4.71 10.69
CA LYS A 195 7.21 3.57 9.81
C LYS A 195 6.47 2.33 10.26
N VAL A 196 6.07 1.52 9.27
CA VAL A 196 5.51 0.19 9.48
C VAL A 196 6.42 -0.80 8.77
N GLN A 197 7.03 -1.70 9.52
CA GLN A 197 7.90 -2.74 8.96
C GLN A 197 7.10 -4.02 8.74
N VAL A 198 7.12 -4.53 7.53
CA VAL A 198 6.46 -5.80 7.15
C VAL A 198 7.54 -6.82 6.86
N GLU A 199 7.53 -7.94 7.59
CA GLU A 199 8.51 -9.01 7.43
C GLU A 199 7.86 -10.38 7.24
N GLN A 200 8.54 -11.24 6.51
CA GLN A 200 8.22 -12.67 6.53
C GLN A 200 8.70 -13.29 7.84
N ALA A 201 7.86 -14.12 8.47
CA ALA A 201 8.16 -14.77 9.73
C ALA A 201 8.06 -16.31 9.64
N GLY A 202 8.59 -17.00 10.64
CA GLY A 202 8.46 -18.44 10.81
C GLY A 202 8.93 -19.26 9.61
N ILE A 203 8.10 -20.20 9.19
CA ILE A 203 8.40 -21.13 8.07
C ILE A 203 8.52 -20.37 6.74
N VAL A 204 7.70 -19.34 6.51
CA VAL A 204 7.73 -18.54 5.28
C VAL A 204 9.09 -17.88 5.09
N LYS A 205 9.65 -17.27 6.14
CA LYS A 205 10.99 -16.66 6.12
C LYS A 205 12.08 -17.70 5.83
N ARG A 206 11.99 -18.90 6.45
CA ARG A 206 12.95 -19.98 6.24
C ARG A 206 12.90 -20.52 4.80
N LEU A 207 11.70 -20.77 4.26
CA LEU A 207 11.51 -21.24 2.90
C LEU A 207 11.98 -20.21 1.86
N ALA A 208 11.63 -18.94 2.04
CA ALA A 208 12.09 -17.85 1.16
C ALA A 208 13.61 -17.69 1.20
N GLY A 209 14.21 -17.74 2.40
CA GLY A 209 15.66 -17.72 2.56
C GLY A 209 16.36 -18.92 1.90
N MET A 210 15.79 -20.13 2.03
CA MET A 210 16.30 -21.34 1.40
C MET A 210 16.20 -21.26 -0.13
N ALA A 211 15.07 -20.80 -0.67
CA ALA A 211 14.87 -20.61 -2.12
C ALA A 211 15.88 -19.62 -2.71
N LYS A 212 16.20 -18.55 -1.97
CA LYS A 212 17.13 -17.51 -2.41
C LYS A 212 18.61 -17.93 -2.29
N ASN A 213 18.98 -18.53 -1.17
CA ASN A 213 20.39 -18.79 -0.83
C ASN A 213 20.85 -20.21 -1.18
N ASN A 214 19.92 -21.18 -1.25
CA ASN A 214 20.20 -22.61 -1.48
C ASN A 214 19.14 -23.22 -2.41
N ALA A 215 18.98 -22.65 -3.60
CA ALA A 215 17.94 -23.03 -4.57
C ALA A 215 17.94 -24.54 -4.90
N ALA A 216 19.12 -25.19 -4.98
CA ALA A 216 19.23 -26.61 -5.24
C ALA A 216 18.61 -27.46 -4.11
N VAL A 217 18.92 -27.11 -2.85
CA VAL A 217 18.35 -27.79 -1.67
C VAL A 217 16.85 -27.58 -1.60
N TYR A 218 16.39 -26.34 -1.84
CA TYR A 218 14.96 -26.02 -1.91
C TYR A 218 14.25 -26.85 -2.98
N GLY A 219 14.84 -26.96 -4.19
CA GLY A 219 14.29 -27.77 -5.30
C GLY A 219 14.16 -29.24 -4.93
N ILE A 220 15.21 -29.85 -4.35
CA ILE A 220 15.19 -31.26 -3.92
C ILE A 220 14.11 -31.48 -2.86
N LEU A 221 14.04 -30.64 -1.84
CA LEU A 221 13.02 -30.76 -0.80
C LEU A 221 11.60 -30.59 -1.36
N SER A 222 11.40 -29.69 -2.30
CA SER A 222 10.10 -29.47 -2.96
C SER A 222 9.66 -30.70 -3.76
N ILE A 223 10.59 -31.36 -4.48
CA ILE A 223 10.32 -32.60 -5.23
C ILE A 223 9.97 -33.73 -4.23
N MET A 224 10.74 -33.89 -3.16
CA MET A 224 10.46 -34.92 -2.15
C MET A 224 9.09 -34.69 -1.49
N ALA A 225 8.76 -33.44 -1.14
CA ALA A 225 7.45 -33.08 -0.58
C ALA A 225 6.30 -33.41 -1.56
N ALA A 226 6.46 -33.09 -2.85
CA ALA A 226 5.46 -33.37 -3.88
C ALA A 226 5.27 -34.89 -4.08
N LEU A 227 6.35 -35.66 -4.14
CA LEU A 227 6.29 -37.12 -4.24
C LEU A 227 5.65 -37.73 -2.99
N GLY A 228 6.00 -37.27 -1.80
CA GLY A 228 5.43 -37.72 -0.54
C GLY A 228 3.91 -37.45 -0.46
N ALA A 229 3.51 -36.24 -0.84
CA ALA A 229 2.10 -35.86 -0.88
C ALA A 229 1.32 -36.70 -1.91
N GLY A 230 1.87 -36.86 -3.12
CA GLY A 230 1.24 -37.67 -4.19
C GLY A 230 1.09 -39.13 -3.79
N PHE A 231 2.13 -39.72 -3.17
CA PHE A 231 2.08 -41.10 -2.66
C PHE A 231 1.09 -41.23 -1.50
N GLY A 232 1.07 -40.27 -0.57
CA GLY A 232 0.12 -40.25 0.56
C GLY A 232 -1.34 -40.19 0.09
N VAL A 233 -1.65 -39.28 -0.84
CA VAL A 233 -2.98 -39.21 -1.45
C VAL A 233 -3.35 -40.51 -2.17
N GLY A 234 -2.41 -41.10 -2.93
CA GLY A 234 -2.61 -42.39 -3.62
C GLY A 234 -2.94 -43.52 -2.67
N LEU A 235 -2.30 -43.58 -1.49
CA LEU A 235 -2.61 -44.59 -0.47
C LEU A 235 -4.00 -44.41 0.16
N ILE A 236 -4.43 -43.18 0.41
CA ILE A 236 -5.76 -42.88 0.98
C ILE A 236 -6.85 -43.33 -0.01
N PHE A 237 -6.74 -42.98 -1.27
CA PHE A 237 -7.74 -43.34 -2.28
C PHE A 237 -7.69 -44.82 -2.72
N ARG A 238 -6.53 -45.48 -2.59
CA ARG A 238 -6.42 -46.92 -2.85
C ARG A 238 -7.26 -47.78 -1.87
N LYS A 239 -7.45 -47.31 -0.62
CA LYS A 239 -8.29 -48.01 0.37
C LYS A 239 -9.80 -47.85 0.15
N GLY A 240 -10.24 -46.90 -0.69
CA GLY A 240 -11.66 -46.68 -1.00
C GLY A 240 -12.23 -47.49 -2.18
N GLY A 241 -11.41 -48.27 -2.89
CA GLY A 241 -11.77 -48.98 -4.11
C GLY A 241 -12.04 -50.49 -3.98
N GLY A 242 -12.41 -50.98 -2.79
CA GLY A 242 -12.64 -52.38 -2.53
C GLY A 242 -14.01 -52.68 -1.90
N ALA A 243 -15.09 -52.50 -2.67
CA ALA A 243 -16.37 -53.09 -2.38
C ALA A 243 -17.24 -53.14 -3.63
N HIS A 244 -17.07 -54.21 -4.41
CA HIS A 244 -18.11 -54.76 -5.30
C HIS A 244 -17.96 -56.26 -5.23
#